data_db206b7659d5995c4019e02c7baa5b08
#
_entry.id   db206b7659d5995c4019e02c7baa5b08
#
_cell.length_a   1.000
_cell.length_b   1.000
_cell.length_c   1.000
_cell.angle_alpha   90.00
_cell.angle_beta   90.00
_cell.angle_gamma   90.00
#
_symmetry.space_group_name_H-M   'P 1'
#
loop_
_entity.id
_entity.type
_entity.pdbx_description
1 polymer ?
#
loop_
_entity_poly.entity_id
_entity_poly.type
_entity_poly.pdbx_seq_one_letter_code
_entity_poly.pdbx_strand_id
1 'polypeptide(L)'
;MRYQYLDARLRQAFDDAGLDRGQRALLQGVLRALDPDAHLGEHVAGLNSAFLAVTRAQTALESHATEDQPRWNLLRRIVTTSLACMDAAAPAFVHGGAKELAEAHQTLLDVDAAIAADGQKLDPRVTAAAARKLDPRALDSAVRQWITPLWTGVGLPLRARMIAEVAVVVAVHGRDGRQLRSDLLRWLKKPGGDLGDVLWPEARRHVVALVVRGARVLRHLDELLPQARQEPLHRNRLPKDDFLKDAVEGSSVLVRLPVNAADAHTAALRGRRMLSEALDQYAAGERLTELNIAPLWQVSGPSGRVTRGTEHRRTVGNAYPLTAYWPADLRSAMRVANLARQIPASTAPMASAGLAWSALEATGLDPSKIPWLAKACALQMLRQHLVSLHVIVTNHDKELRGPLDAYVPTTGVKHHLKSVDAWLEVLIKHNRPKEQLKAAQDAVTALAENEGGLVQDLVELWRARLADSTTLAGWLREQEDTAIAVLEWLYVTRNLAFHAGRYATPADELTAQAGQAVADLTLEFLGNWRTVERQRGEQETAAVEVYRRLAQRKDQLEARLKRAGSVRRLSVEDISGPDERWWSRTTTSS
;
A
#
# COMPACT_ATOMS: atom_id res chain seq x y z
N MET A 1 -16.41 5.10 -4.65
CA MET A 1 -16.18 4.16 -5.76
C MET A 1 -14.88 3.44 -5.46
N ARG A 2 -14.93 2.15 -5.14
CA ARG A 2 -13.82 1.38 -4.55
C ARG A 2 -12.66 1.04 -5.51
N TYR A 3 -12.86 1.18 -6.81
CA TYR A 3 -11.87 0.80 -7.83
C TYR A 3 -11.82 1.85 -8.94
N GLN A 4 -11.11 2.95 -8.66
CA GLN A 4 -11.02 4.08 -9.59
C GLN A 4 -10.33 3.72 -10.91
N TYR A 5 -9.42 2.74 -10.89
CA TYR A 5 -8.70 2.24 -12.06
C TYR A 5 -9.54 1.35 -12.98
N LEU A 6 -10.74 0.92 -12.53
CA LEU A 6 -11.69 0.10 -13.27
C LEU A 6 -12.95 0.89 -13.71
N ASP A 7 -12.89 2.21 -13.70
CA ASP A 7 -13.98 3.07 -14.11
C ASP A 7 -14.29 2.88 -15.60
N ALA A 8 -15.56 2.65 -15.94
CA ALA A 8 -16.03 2.50 -17.31
C ALA A 8 -15.67 3.72 -18.20
N ARG A 9 -15.68 4.94 -17.62
CA ARG A 9 -15.29 6.15 -18.36
C ARG A 9 -13.81 6.15 -18.69
N LEU A 10 -12.97 5.63 -17.78
CA LEU A 10 -11.52 5.55 -18.02
C LEU A 10 -11.24 4.51 -19.11
N ARG A 11 -11.91 3.35 -19.06
CA ARG A 11 -11.82 2.31 -20.08
C ARG A 11 -12.20 2.85 -21.46
N GLN A 12 -13.36 3.47 -21.58
CA GLN A 12 -13.79 4.09 -22.85
C GLN A 12 -12.77 5.12 -23.35
N ALA A 13 -12.23 5.94 -22.46
CA ALA A 13 -11.22 6.91 -22.84
C ALA A 13 -9.90 6.26 -23.32
N PHE A 14 -9.51 5.11 -22.78
CA PHE A 14 -8.37 4.33 -23.27
C PHE A 14 -8.64 3.78 -24.67
N ASP A 15 -9.85 3.27 -24.94
CA ASP A 15 -10.25 2.75 -26.24
C ASP A 15 -10.26 3.88 -27.28
N ASP A 16 -10.87 5.01 -26.95
CA ASP A 16 -10.97 6.18 -27.81
C ASP A 16 -9.59 6.77 -28.15
N ALA A 17 -8.64 6.69 -27.20
CA ALA A 17 -7.25 7.14 -27.40
C ALA A 17 -6.35 6.11 -28.11
N GLY A 18 -6.84 4.89 -28.34
CA GLY A 18 -6.07 3.83 -29.01
C GLY A 18 -4.85 3.36 -28.23
N LEU A 19 -4.87 3.42 -26.89
CA LEU A 19 -3.75 2.96 -26.08
C LEU A 19 -3.54 1.45 -26.22
N ASP A 20 -2.27 1.04 -26.30
CA ASP A 20 -1.93 -0.38 -26.29
C ASP A 20 -2.14 -1.02 -24.90
N ARG A 21 -2.09 -2.36 -24.87
CA ARG A 21 -2.29 -3.13 -23.63
C ARG A 21 -1.29 -2.74 -22.53
N GLY A 22 -0.01 -2.52 -22.88
CA GLY A 22 1.03 -2.17 -21.91
C GLY A 22 0.81 -0.81 -21.29
N GLN A 23 0.46 0.19 -22.09
CA GLN A 23 0.13 1.54 -21.63
C GLN A 23 -1.09 1.54 -20.70
N ARG A 24 -2.14 0.79 -21.04
CA ARG A 24 -3.32 0.62 -20.19
C ARG A 24 -2.94 -0.04 -18.86
N ALA A 25 -2.16 -1.11 -18.90
CA ALA A 25 -1.72 -1.82 -17.69
C ALA A 25 -0.90 -0.91 -16.76
N LEU A 26 -0.01 -0.07 -17.33
CA LEU A 26 0.75 0.92 -16.57
C LEU A 26 -0.18 1.88 -15.83
N LEU A 27 -1.06 2.55 -16.56
CA LEU A 27 -1.92 3.60 -15.99
C LEU A 27 -2.91 3.04 -14.97
N GLN A 28 -3.51 1.89 -15.26
CA GLN A 28 -4.38 1.19 -14.32
C GLN A 28 -3.61 0.70 -13.09
N GLY A 29 -2.40 0.18 -13.27
CA GLY A 29 -1.54 -0.31 -12.19
C GLY A 29 -1.09 0.81 -11.25
N VAL A 30 -0.70 1.97 -11.79
CA VAL A 30 -0.37 3.15 -11.00
C VAL A 30 -1.58 3.64 -10.20
N LEU A 31 -2.75 3.77 -10.83
CA LEU A 31 -3.98 4.18 -10.13
C LEU A 31 -4.37 3.20 -9.02
N ARG A 32 -4.16 1.89 -9.25
CA ARG A 32 -4.41 0.85 -8.25
C ARG A 32 -3.47 0.96 -7.05
N ALA A 33 -2.19 1.17 -7.29
CA ALA A 33 -1.19 1.31 -6.24
C ALA A 33 -1.38 2.58 -5.39
N LEU A 34 -1.99 3.62 -5.96
CA LEU A 34 -2.34 4.86 -5.26
C LEU A 34 -3.69 4.78 -4.52
N ASP A 35 -4.37 3.64 -4.56
CA ASP A 35 -5.64 3.46 -3.83
C ASP A 35 -5.35 3.22 -2.33
N PRO A 36 -5.72 4.14 -1.43
CA PRO A 36 -5.45 4.00 0.00
C PRO A 36 -6.24 2.85 0.65
N ASP A 37 -7.29 2.37 -0.02
CA ASP A 37 -8.11 1.25 0.44
C ASP A 37 -7.66 -0.11 -0.13
N ALA A 38 -6.54 -0.15 -0.86
CA ALA A 38 -6.01 -1.38 -1.43
C ALA A 38 -5.66 -2.42 -0.34
N HIS A 39 -5.72 -3.69 -0.71
CA HIS A 39 -5.32 -4.79 0.18
C HIS A 39 -3.80 -4.82 0.37
N LEU A 40 -3.33 -5.51 1.41
CA LEU A 40 -1.90 -5.63 1.71
C LEU A 40 -1.08 -6.06 0.48
N GLY A 41 -1.53 -7.08 -0.24
CA GLY A 41 -0.81 -7.57 -1.43
C GLY A 41 -0.65 -6.54 -2.54
N GLU A 42 -1.47 -5.49 -2.56
CA GLU A 42 -1.40 -4.38 -3.53
C GLU A 42 -0.46 -3.26 -3.04
N HIS A 43 -0.46 -2.97 -1.74
CA HIS A 43 0.48 -2.01 -1.13
C HIS A 43 1.90 -2.52 -1.09
N VAL A 44 2.05 -3.81 -0.88
CA VAL A 44 3.32 -4.49 -0.64
C VAL A 44 4.28 -4.39 -1.83
N ALA A 45 3.76 -4.46 -3.05
CA ALA A 45 4.58 -4.33 -4.24
C ALA A 45 5.39 -3.01 -4.27
N GLY A 46 4.79 -1.92 -3.73
CA GLY A 46 5.46 -0.63 -3.66
C GLY A 46 6.53 -0.51 -2.58
N LEU A 47 6.52 -1.34 -1.54
CA LEU A 47 7.47 -1.22 -0.42
C LEU A 47 8.80 -1.92 -0.66
N ASN A 48 8.88 -2.80 -1.65
CA ASN A 48 10.14 -3.37 -2.16
C ASN A 48 10.79 -2.47 -3.24
N SER A 49 10.47 -1.18 -3.25
CA SER A 49 11.02 -0.21 -4.18
C SER A 49 12.47 0.11 -3.87
N ALA A 50 13.33 0.05 -4.89
CA ALA A 50 14.72 0.47 -4.78
C ALA A 50 14.82 1.97 -4.47
N PHE A 51 13.99 2.78 -5.09
CA PHE A 51 13.94 4.22 -4.83
C PHE A 51 13.64 4.54 -3.36
N LEU A 52 12.65 3.87 -2.75
CA LEU A 52 12.34 4.05 -1.32
C LEU A 52 13.48 3.55 -0.43
N ALA A 53 14.06 2.40 -0.77
CA ALA A 53 15.15 1.81 -0.01
C ALA A 53 16.35 2.76 0.06
N VAL A 54 16.77 3.32 -1.08
CA VAL A 54 17.88 4.29 -1.15
C VAL A 54 17.52 5.57 -0.43
N THR A 55 16.30 6.10 -0.58
CA THR A 55 15.85 7.31 0.13
C THR A 55 15.93 7.14 1.65
N ARG A 56 15.45 6.01 2.18
CA ARG A 56 15.47 5.72 3.62
C ARG A 56 16.88 5.51 4.14
N ALA A 57 17.69 4.76 3.41
CA ALA A 57 19.09 4.54 3.79
C ALA A 57 19.87 5.85 3.82
N GLN A 58 19.72 6.71 2.81
CA GLN A 58 20.34 8.04 2.79
C GLN A 58 19.94 8.86 4.02
N THR A 59 18.63 8.99 4.27
CA THR A 59 18.12 9.76 5.42
C THR A 59 18.64 9.20 6.76
N ALA A 60 18.70 7.87 6.90
CA ALA A 60 19.20 7.24 8.11
C ALA A 60 20.70 7.49 8.31
N LEU A 61 21.50 7.40 7.27
CA LEU A 61 22.95 7.66 7.31
C LEU A 61 23.25 9.13 7.61
N GLU A 62 22.53 10.07 7.00
CA GLU A 62 22.64 11.52 7.30
C GLU A 62 22.33 11.80 8.77
N SER A 63 21.29 11.18 9.27
CA SER A 63 20.88 11.30 10.66
C SER A 63 21.93 10.76 11.63
N HIS A 64 22.46 9.56 11.37
CA HIS A 64 23.49 8.95 12.21
C HIS A 64 24.80 9.74 12.23
N ALA A 65 25.09 10.45 11.16
CA ALA A 65 26.26 11.33 11.09
C ALA A 65 26.19 12.53 12.06
N THR A 66 25.00 12.88 12.52
CA THR A 66 24.73 14.06 13.37
C THR A 66 24.23 13.73 14.77
N GLU A 67 24.02 12.44 15.09
CA GLU A 67 23.49 12.02 16.40
C GLU A 67 24.60 11.88 17.46
N ASP A 68 24.36 12.40 18.67
CA ASP A 68 25.22 12.20 19.83
C ASP A 68 25.24 10.73 20.31
N GLN A 69 24.14 10.01 20.13
CA GLN A 69 24.00 8.60 20.50
C GLN A 69 23.38 7.78 19.36
N PRO A 70 24.18 7.34 18.39
CA PRO A 70 23.72 6.58 17.26
C PRO A 70 23.09 5.23 17.64
N ARG A 71 21.98 4.88 16.99
CA ARG A 71 21.28 3.60 17.21
C ARG A 71 21.73 2.58 16.17
N TRP A 72 22.88 1.99 16.36
CA TRP A 72 23.52 1.10 15.40
C TRP A 72 22.66 -0.10 14.97
N ASN A 73 21.93 -0.71 15.90
CA ASN A 73 21.04 -1.83 15.59
C ASN A 73 19.90 -1.41 14.63
N LEU A 74 19.42 -0.18 14.77
CA LEU A 74 18.38 0.35 13.89
C LEU A 74 18.94 0.68 12.50
N LEU A 75 20.12 1.30 12.46
CA LEU A 75 20.82 1.58 11.20
C LEU A 75 21.11 0.29 10.43
N ARG A 76 21.62 -0.74 11.11
CA ARG A 76 21.89 -2.04 10.50
C ARG A 76 20.62 -2.65 9.88
N ARG A 77 19.49 -2.60 10.60
CA ARG A 77 18.21 -3.08 10.05
C ARG A 77 17.80 -2.29 8.81
N ILE A 78 17.95 -0.97 8.82
CA ILE A 78 17.65 -0.13 7.66
C ILE A 78 18.51 -0.53 6.46
N VAL A 79 19.82 -0.68 6.66
CA VAL A 79 20.77 -1.07 5.61
C VAL A 79 20.42 -2.45 5.05
N THR A 80 20.24 -3.46 5.92
CA THR A 80 19.91 -4.83 5.50
C THR A 80 18.58 -4.90 4.77
N THR A 81 17.55 -4.20 5.27
CA THR A 81 16.23 -4.17 4.59
C THR A 81 16.31 -3.44 3.25
N SER A 82 17.12 -2.35 3.17
CA SER A 82 17.34 -1.63 1.92
C SER A 82 18.01 -2.50 0.86
N LEU A 83 19.06 -3.24 1.24
CA LEU A 83 19.73 -4.20 0.34
C LEU A 83 18.75 -5.25 -0.21
N ALA A 84 17.94 -5.86 0.66
CA ALA A 84 16.95 -6.84 0.24
C ALA A 84 15.89 -6.24 -0.73
N CYS A 85 15.44 -5.01 -0.50
CA CYS A 85 14.53 -4.31 -1.41
C CYS A 85 15.18 -4.02 -2.77
N MET A 86 16.46 -3.61 -2.77
CA MET A 86 17.21 -3.33 -3.99
C MET A 86 17.43 -4.60 -4.81
N ASP A 87 17.79 -5.72 -4.18
CA ASP A 87 17.91 -7.03 -4.83
C ASP A 87 16.59 -7.45 -5.47
N ALA A 88 15.49 -7.27 -4.74
CA ALA A 88 14.16 -7.57 -5.25
C ALA A 88 13.78 -6.69 -6.45
N ALA A 89 14.19 -5.42 -6.49
CA ALA A 89 13.89 -4.48 -7.57
C ALA A 89 14.84 -4.59 -8.78
N ALA A 90 16.06 -5.12 -8.60
CA ALA A 90 17.11 -5.15 -9.60
C ALA A 90 16.68 -5.62 -11.00
N PRO A 91 15.81 -6.65 -11.16
CA PRO A 91 15.35 -7.05 -12.49
C PRO A 91 14.64 -5.95 -13.28
N ALA A 92 13.97 -5.00 -12.63
CA ALA A 92 13.31 -3.89 -13.30
C ALA A 92 14.31 -2.86 -13.85
N PHE A 93 15.43 -2.65 -13.14
CA PHE A 93 16.45 -1.66 -13.50
C PHE A 93 17.35 -2.07 -14.66
N VAL A 94 17.28 -3.30 -15.14
CA VAL A 94 17.97 -3.75 -16.38
C VAL A 94 17.52 -2.91 -17.59
N HIS A 95 16.31 -2.37 -17.56
CA HIS A 95 15.77 -1.52 -18.61
C HIS A 95 16.15 -0.02 -18.51
N GLY A 96 16.96 0.34 -17.53
CA GLY A 96 17.46 1.69 -17.26
C GLY A 96 17.71 1.91 -15.78
N GLY A 97 18.84 2.49 -15.40
CA GLY A 97 19.24 2.75 -14.02
C GLY A 97 19.99 1.61 -13.33
N ALA A 98 20.41 0.57 -14.07
CA ALA A 98 21.17 -0.55 -13.50
C ALA A 98 22.49 -0.12 -12.86
N LYS A 99 23.17 0.86 -13.45
CA LYS A 99 24.42 1.41 -12.91
C LYS A 99 24.19 2.14 -11.60
N GLU A 100 23.22 3.02 -11.56
CA GLU A 100 22.84 3.83 -10.40
C GLU A 100 22.40 2.93 -9.24
N LEU A 101 21.63 1.89 -9.54
CA LEU A 101 21.24 0.89 -8.54
C LEU A 101 22.45 0.11 -8.01
N ALA A 102 23.35 -0.34 -8.87
CA ALA A 102 24.54 -1.09 -8.48
C ALA A 102 25.50 -0.24 -7.61
N GLU A 103 25.69 1.05 -7.92
CA GLU A 103 26.50 1.97 -7.14
C GLU A 103 25.90 2.20 -5.75
N ALA A 104 24.58 2.38 -5.66
CA ALA A 104 23.89 2.51 -4.39
C ALA A 104 23.97 1.21 -3.56
N HIS A 105 23.75 0.06 -4.21
CA HIS A 105 23.85 -1.25 -3.59
C HIS A 105 25.25 -1.51 -3.01
N GLN A 106 26.32 -1.26 -3.79
CA GLN A 106 27.69 -1.40 -3.31
C GLN A 106 27.99 -0.48 -2.13
N THR A 107 27.49 0.77 -2.17
CA THR A 107 27.63 1.71 -1.05
C THR A 107 27.03 1.15 0.24
N LEU A 108 25.86 0.53 0.17
CA LEU A 108 25.21 -0.09 1.35
C LEU A 108 25.90 -1.37 1.81
N LEU A 109 26.47 -2.16 0.91
CA LEU A 109 27.30 -3.32 1.26
C LEU A 109 28.54 -2.90 2.03
N ASP A 110 29.22 -1.82 1.59
CA ASP A 110 30.38 -1.28 2.26
C ASP A 110 30.03 -0.78 3.69
N VAL A 111 28.86 -0.18 3.86
CA VAL A 111 28.33 0.24 5.17
C VAL A 111 28.02 -0.97 6.06
N ASP A 112 27.34 -1.99 5.54
CA ASP A 112 27.02 -3.20 6.32
C ASP A 112 28.31 -3.94 6.76
N ALA A 113 29.29 -4.06 5.87
CA ALA A 113 30.60 -4.62 6.17
C ALA A 113 31.34 -3.83 7.25
N ALA A 114 31.31 -2.49 7.19
CA ALA A 114 31.93 -1.63 8.19
C ALA A 114 31.22 -1.75 9.56
N ILE A 115 29.90 -1.82 9.61
CA ILE A 115 29.15 -2.09 10.86
C ILE A 115 29.53 -3.45 11.45
N ALA A 116 29.75 -4.47 10.61
CA ALA A 116 30.13 -5.80 11.05
C ALA A 116 31.57 -5.85 11.60
N ALA A 117 32.49 -5.09 11.00
CA ALA A 117 33.93 -5.09 11.38
C ALA A 117 34.19 -4.36 12.69
N ASP A 118 33.57 -3.20 12.93
CA ASP A 118 33.87 -2.33 14.06
C ASP A 118 33.02 -2.59 15.32
N GLY A 119 32.36 -3.73 15.40
CA GLY A 119 31.58 -4.10 16.59
C GLY A 119 30.54 -3.07 16.99
N GLN A 120 29.89 -2.45 15.98
CA GLN A 120 28.78 -1.50 16.10
C GLN A 120 29.12 0.00 16.23
N LYS A 121 30.33 0.44 15.90
CA LYS A 121 30.63 1.87 15.91
C LYS A 121 31.23 2.30 14.56
N LEU A 122 30.43 2.98 13.74
CA LEU A 122 30.96 3.63 12.53
C LEU A 122 31.37 5.07 12.83
N ASP A 123 32.50 5.49 12.24
CA ASP A 123 32.85 6.90 12.24
C ASP A 123 31.74 7.72 11.56
N PRO A 124 31.18 8.79 12.17
CA PRO A 124 30.23 9.69 11.56
C PRO A 124 30.65 10.22 10.19
N ARG A 125 31.94 10.31 9.92
CA ARG A 125 32.49 10.69 8.61
C ARG A 125 32.21 9.63 7.54
N VAL A 126 32.26 8.36 7.91
CA VAL A 126 31.96 7.23 7.00
C VAL A 126 30.47 7.23 6.64
N THR A 127 29.57 7.40 7.62
CA THR A 127 28.12 7.48 7.38
C THR A 127 27.77 8.70 6.53
N ALA A 128 28.36 9.87 6.81
CA ALA A 128 28.15 11.07 5.99
C ALA A 128 28.68 10.92 4.56
N ALA A 129 29.81 10.23 4.38
CA ALA A 129 30.36 9.96 3.06
C ALA A 129 29.48 8.97 2.26
N ALA A 130 28.98 7.92 2.91
CA ALA A 130 28.07 6.97 2.31
C ALA A 130 26.73 7.64 1.92
N ALA A 131 26.15 8.46 2.80
CA ALA A 131 24.92 9.20 2.52
C ALA A 131 25.04 10.07 1.27
N ARG A 132 26.18 10.73 1.07
CA ARG A 132 26.43 11.57 -0.13
C ARG A 132 26.58 10.77 -1.43
N LYS A 133 26.94 9.49 -1.36
CA LYS A 133 27.04 8.61 -2.52
C LYS A 133 25.68 8.04 -2.94
N LEU A 134 24.73 7.99 -2.02
CA LEU A 134 23.37 7.55 -2.34
C LEU A 134 22.62 8.68 -3.03
N ASP A 135 22.17 8.43 -4.27
CA ASP A 135 21.42 9.40 -5.07
C ASP A 135 20.04 8.87 -5.46
N PRO A 136 19.00 9.08 -4.62
CA PRO A 136 17.63 8.72 -4.96
C PRO A 136 17.12 9.41 -6.24
N ARG A 137 17.64 10.60 -6.58
CA ARG A 137 17.20 11.37 -7.75
C ARG A 137 17.64 10.70 -9.05
N ALA A 138 18.79 10.03 -9.05
CA ALA A 138 19.24 9.27 -10.20
C ALA A 138 18.30 8.09 -10.48
N LEU A 139 17.86 7.36 -9.45
CA LEU A 139 16.87 6.29 -9.57
C LEU A 139 15.49 6.83 -10.00
N ASP A 140 15.04 7.94 -9.42
CA ASP A 140 13.82 8.64 -9.85
C ASP A 140 13.86 8.97 -11.35
N SER A 141 14.96 9.56 -11.81
CA SER A 141 15.16 9.91 -13.21
C SER A 141 15.15 8.68 -14.12
N ALA A 142 15.74 7.57 -13.70
CA ALA A 142 15.73 6.32 -14.44
C ALA A 142 14.31 5.75 -14.58
N VAL A 143 13.54 5.70 -13.47
CA VAL A 143 12.16 5.21 -13.46
C VAL A 143 11.26 6.05 -14.35
N ARG A 144 11.44 7.36 -14.37
CA ARG A 144 10.67 8.26 -15.27
C ARG A 144 10.91 7.97 -16.75
N GLN A 145 12.10 7.55 -17.12
CA GLN A 145 12.42 7.18 -18.49
C GLN A 145 11.69 5.92 -18.98
N TRP A 146 11.25 5.04 -18.07
CA TRP A 146 10.53 3.82 -18.41
C TRP A 146 9.14 4.05 -19.03
N ILE A 147 8.58 5.25 -18.94
CA ILE A 147 7.25 5.58 -19.49
C ILE A 147 7.26 5.61 -21.03
N THR A 148 8.43 5.84 -21.63
CA THR A 148 8.59 5.78 -23.07
C THR A 148 8.72 4.31 -23.53
N PRO A 149 8.52 3.91 -24.72
CA PRO A 149 7.95 2.74 -25.38
C PRO A 149 8.32 1.33 -24.87
N LEU A 150 8.90 1.17 -23.70
CA LEU A 150 9.42 -0.12 -23.18
C LEU A 150 8.35 -1.16 -22.79
N TRP A 151 7.07 -0.79 -22.86
CA TRP A 151 5.99 -1.68 -22.39
C TRP A 151 5.62 -2.78 -23.38
N THR A 152 5.87 -2.57 -24.66
CA THR A 152 5.72 -3.57 -25.71
C THR A 152 6.93 -4.51 -25.69
N GLY A 153 6.71 -5.77 -25.29
CA GLY A 153 7.76 -6.79 -25.25
C GLY A 153 8.30 -7.14 -23.84
N VAL A 154 7.94 -6.40 -22.80
CA VAL A 154 8.30 -6.73 -21.43
C VAL A 154 7.41 -7.88 -20.90
N GLY A 155 8.03 -8.95 -20.38
CA GLY A 155 7.31 -10.09 -19.77
C GLY A 155 6.46 -9.67 -18.58
N LEU A 156 5.33 -10.35 -18.35
CA LEU A 156 4.32 -9.97 -17.34
C LEU A 156 4.86 -9.77 -15.92
N PRO A 157 5.71 -10.65 -15.36
CA PRO A 157 6.24 -10.45 -14.00
C PRO A 157 7.10 -9.20 -13.89
N LEU A 158 7.92 -8.93 -14.91
CA LEU A 158 8.79 -7.76 -14.95
C LEU A 158 7.98 -6.47 -15.11
N ARG A 159 6.96 -6.48 -15.97
CA ARG A 159 6.04 -5.36 -16.15
C ARG A 159 5.35 -4.98 -14.83
N ALA A 160 4.85 -5.96 -14.09
CA ALA A 160 4.21 -5.73 -12.80
C ALA A 160 5.17 -5.04 -11.81
N ARG A 161 6.44 -5.43 -11.79
CA ARG A 161 7.47 -4.81 -10.94
C ARG A 161 7.81 -3.40 -11.38
N MET A 162 7.97 -3.15 -12.67
CA MET A 162 8.19 -1.80 -13.20
C MET A 162 7.01 -0.87 -12.87
N ILE A 163 5.77 -1.34 -13.00
CA ILE A 163 4.57 -0.59 -12.60
C ILE A 163 4.63 -0.22 -11.12
N ALA A 164 5.06 -1.12 -10.25
CA ALA A 164 5.18 -0.87 -8.82
C ALA A 164 6.21 0.24 -8.51
N GLU A 165 7.38 0.23 -9.15
CA GLU A 165 8.39 1.29 -9.01
C GLU A 165 7.88 2.65 -9.51
N VAL A 166 7.25 2.67 -10.69
CA VAL A 166 6.62 3.90 -11.23
C VAL A 166 5.58 4.44 -10.26
N ALA A 167 4.70 3.58 -9.74
CA ALA A 167 3.67 3.97 -8.80
C ALA A 167 4.24 4.58 -7.51
N VAL A 168 5.35 4.01 -7.00
CA VAL A 168 6.05 4.53 -5.82
C VAL A 168 6.61 5.93 -6.10
N VAL A 169 7.31 6.11 -7.21
CA VAL A 169 7.84 7.43 -7.58
C VAL A 169 6.72 8.44 -7.72
N VAL A 170 5.60 8.08 -8.38
CA VAL A 170 4.40 8.93 -8.49
C VAL A 170 3.83 9.29 -7.10
N ALA A 171 3.73 8.31 -6.19
CA ALA A 171 3.24 8.52 -4.82
C ALA A 171 4.15 9.44 -4.02
N VAL A 172 5.47 9.22 -4.07
CA VAL A 172 6.47 10.02 -3.33
C VAL A 172 6.50 11.47 -3.82
N HIS A 173 6.26 11.70 -5.11
CA HIS A 173 6.05 13.06 -5.65
C HIS A 173 4.71 13.66 -5.21
N GLY A 174 3.92 12.92 -4.46
CA GLY A 174 2.70 13.38 -3.83
C GLY A 174 1.52 13.44 -4.77
N ARG A 175 1.43 12.52 -5.72
CA ARG A 175 0.26 12.41 -6.61
C ARG A 175 -0.88 11.68 -5.91
N ASP A 176 -2.04 12.28 -5.90
CA ASP A 176 -3.28 11.63 -5.46
C ASP A 176 -3.94 10.84 -6.60
N GLY A 177 -4.39 9.61 -6.32
CA GLY A 177 -4.98 8.74 -7.34
C GLY A 177 -6.26 9.30 -7.97
N ARG A 178 -7.09 10.03 -7.22
CA ARG A 178 -8.34 10.64 -7.73
C ARG A 178 -8.03 11.79 -8.67
N GLN A 179 -7.06 12.62 -8.29
CA GLN A 179 -6.63 13.73 -9.13
C GLN A 179 -5.91 13.21 -10.38
N LEU A 180 -5.03 12.22 -10.24
CA LEU A 180 -4.37 11.57 -11.36
C LEU A 180 -5.39 11.01 -12.35
N ARG A 181 -6.41 10.28 -11.87
CA ARG A 181 -7.49 9.78 -12.72
C ARG A 181 -8.20 10.91 -13.49
N SER A 182 -8.49 12.01 -12.82
CA SER A 182 -9.14 13.18 -13.45
C SER A 182 -8.26 13.80 -14.53
N ASP A 183 -6.95 13.87 -14.30
CA ASP A 183 -5.99 14.44 -15.23
C ASP A 183 -5.75 13.49 -16.41
N LEU A 184 -5.70 12.18 -16.18
CA LEU A 184 -5.65 11.16 -17.23
C LEU A 184 -6.86 11.22 -18.16
N LEU A 185 -8.07 11.31 -17.60
CA LEU A 185 -9.29 11.47 -18.41
C LEU A 185 -9.27 12.75 -19.27
N ARG A 186 -8.59 13.79 -18.81
CA ARG A 186 -8.44 15.03 -19.57
C ARG A 186 -7.38 14.87 -20.67
N TRP A 187 -6.25 14.25 -20.36
CA TRP A 187 -5.17 14.00 -21.29
C TRP A 187 -5.61 13.07 -22.42
N LEU A 188 -6.36 11.99 -22.11
CA LEU A 188 -6.87 11.02 -23.08
C LEU A 188 -7.82 11.64 -24.13
N LYS A 189 -8.50 12.74 -23.80
CA LYS A 189 -9.34 13.46 -24.78
C LYS A 189 -8.54 14.18 -25.88
N LYS A 190 -7.30 14.49 -25.60
CA LYS A 190 -6.37 15.13 -26.55
C LYS A 190 -4.96 14.60 -26.27
N PRO A 191 -4.66 13.36 -26.68
CA PRO A 191 -3.34 12.77 -26.46
C PRO A 191 -2.33 13.46 -27.36
N GLY A 192 -1.61 14.41 -26.86
CA GLY A 192 -0.61 15.18 -27.61
C GLY A 192 0.49 15.77 -26.73
N GLY A 193 0.36 15.64 -25.42
CA GLY A 193 1.37 16.02 -24.44
C GLY A 193 2.13 14.81 -23.88
N ASP A 194 3.26 15.08 -23.23
CA ASP A 194 4.02 14.04 -22.54
C ASP A 194 3.20 13.42 -21.41
N LEU A 195 3.10 12.09 -21.36
CA LEU A 195 2.48 11.36 -20.27
C LEU A 195 3.23 11.60 -18.95
N GLY A 196 4.53 11.86 -19.00
CA GLY A 196 5.35 12.26 -17.87
C GLY A 196 4.79 13.50 -17.16
N ASP A 197 4.33 14.50 -17.88
CA ASP A 197 3.73 15.72 -17.31
C ASP A 197 2.43 15.43 -16.56
N VAL A 198 1.72 14.35 -16.91
CA VAL A 198 0.50 13.93 -16.22
C VAL A 198 0.82 13.15 -14.95
N LEU A 199 1.80 12.27 -15.03
CA LEU A 199 2.22 11.42 -13.90
C LEU A 199 3.01 12.24 -12.86
N TRP A 200 3.90 13.14 -13.30
CA TRP A 200 4.78 13.96 -12.47
C TRP A 200 4.72 15.44 -12.84
N PRO A 201 3.54 16.10 -12.71
CA PRO A 201 3.45 17.52 -13.01
C PRO A 201 4.35 18.32 -12.07
N GLU A 202 4.90 19.41 -12.60
CA GLU A 202 5.67 20.34 -11.78
C GLU A 202 4.87 20.83 -10.56
N ALA A 203 5.53 20.93 -9.42
CA ALA A 203 4.93 21.48 -8.24
C ALA A 203 4.64 22.98 -8.45
N ARG A 204 3.40 23.38 -8.24
CA ARG A 204 2.92 24.76 -8.37
C ARG A 204 2.39 25.26 -7.03
N ARG A 205 2.40 26.58 -6.87
CA ARG A 205 1.90 27.22 -5.67
C ARG A 205 0.37 27.16 -5.62
N HIS A 206 -0.15 26.55 -4.59
CA HIS A 206 -1.57 26.47 -4.24
C HIS A 206 -1.83 27.23 -2.94
N VAL A 207 -3.06 27.68 -2.72
CA VAL A 207 -3.50 28.21 -1.42
C VAL A 207 -4.51 27.25 -0.82
N VAL A 208 -4.13 26.63 0.28
CA VAL A 208 -4.94 25.68 1.03
C VAL A 208 -5.70 26.41 2.12
N ALA A 209 -7.01 26.24 2.17
CA ALA A 209 -7.90 26.77 3.19
C ALA A 209 -8.41 25.61 4.07
N LEU A 210 -8.13 25.69 5.36
CA LEU A 210 -8.49 24.72 6.39
C LEU A 210 -9.20 25.44 7.54
N VAL A 211 -10.16 24.76 8.16
CA VAL A 211 -10.86 25.30 9.34
C VAL A 211 -10.35 24.57 10.57
N VAL A 212 -9.83 25.32 11.54
CA VAL A 212 -9.47 24.81 12.87
C VAL A 212 -10.64 25.11 13.81
N ARG A 213 -11.11 24.08 14.52
CA ARG A 213 -12.17 24.13 15.52
C ARG A 213 -11.55 24.18 16.92
N GLY A 214 -12.25 24.75 17.86
CA GLY A 214 -11.83 24.88 19.26
C GLY A 214 -11.11 26.18 19.62
N ALA A 215 -10.83 27.05 18.62
CA ALA A 215 -10.24 28.37 18.83
C ALA A 215 -10.89 29.44 17.94
N ARG A 216 -10.89 30.68 18.42
CA ARG A 216 -11.30 31.84 17.61
C ARG A 216 -10.12 32.51 16.91
N VAL A 217 -8.95 32.45 17.51
CA VAL A 217 -7.69 32.98 17.01
C VAL A 217 -6.58 32.06 17.51
N LEU A 218 -5.62 31.76 16.64
CA LEU A 218 -4.41 31.04 16.98
C LEU A 218 -3.29 32.07 17.17
N ARG A 219 -3.02 32.45 18.42
CA ARG A 219 -1.95 33.39 18.75
C ARG A 219 -0.60 32.78 18.31
N HIS A 220 0.32 33.58 17.81
CA HIS A 220 1.66 33.13 17.38
C HIS A 220 1.66 32.10 16.24
N LEU A 221 0.54 31.93 15.50
CA LEU A 221 0.53 31.05 14.33
C LEU A 221 1.51 31.52 13.24
N ASP A 222 1.70 32.83 13.11
CA ASP A 222 2.65 33.47 12.22
C ASP A 222 4.12 33.18 12.57
N GLU A 223 4.45 32.90 13.82
CA GLU A 223 5.77 32.43 14.26
C GLU A 223 6.00 30.96 13.88
N LEU A 224 4.98 30.11 14.04
CA LEU A 224 5.03 28.69 13.72
C LEU A 224 4.90 28.43 12.21
N LEU A 225 4.07 29.23 11.54
CA LEU A 225 3.82 29.16 10.09
C LEU A 225 3.83 30.57 9.49
N PRO A 226 5.01 31.14 9.19
CA PRO A 226 5.17 32.55 8.78
C PRO A 226 4.36 32.96 7.54
N GLN A 227 3.99 31.98 6.70
CA GLN A 227 3.20 32.24 5.48
C GLN A 227 1.70 32.02 5.67
N ALA A 228 1.28 31.58 6.85
CA ALA A 228 -0.13 31.35 7.14
C ALA A 228 -0.87 32.67 7.34
N ARG A 229 -2.11 32.70 6.85
CA ARG A 229 -3.06 33.78 7.15
C ARG A 229 -4.25 33.19 7.86
N GLN A 230 -4.68 33.80 8.95
CA GLN A 230 -5.83 33.35 9.71
C GLN A 230 -6.96 34.42 9.70
N GLU A 231 -8.19 33.91 9.75
CA GLU A 231 -9.41 34.72 9.78
C GLU A 231 -10.40 34.11 10.77
N PRO A 232 -10.79 34.83 11.84
CA PRO A 232 -11.80 34.34 12.79
C PRO A 232 -13.14 34.12 12.09
N LEU A 233 -13.76 32.97 12.36
CA LEU A 233 -15.07 32.64 11.81
C LEU A 233 -16.16 32.75 12.87
N HIS A 234 -17.22 33.48 12.55
CA HIS A 234 -18.40 33.59 13.37
C HIS A 234 -19.58 32.91 12.70
N ARG A 235 -20.16 31.89 13.32
CA ARG A 235 -21.26 31.08 12.75
C ARG A 235 -22.41 31.96 12.20
N ASN A 236 -22.69 33.09 12.84
CA ASN A 236 -23.77 34.00 12.45
C ASN A 236 -23.40 34.99 11.34
N ARG A 237 -22.14 35.02 10.89
CA ARG A 237 -21.61 35.93 9.87
C ARG A 237 -20.74 35.21 8.85
N LEU A 238 -21.04 33.93 8.56
CA LEU A 238 -20.31 33.18 7.55
C LEU A 238 -20.62 33.76 6.16
N PRO A 239 -19.60 33.91 5.29
CA PRO A 239 -19.83 34.17 3.88
C PRO A 239 -20.78 33.11 3.30
N LYS A 240 -21.49 33.46 2.22
CA LYS A 240 -22.34 32.52 1.48
C LYS A 240 -21.46 31.47 0.73
N ASP A 241 -20.66 30.72 1.49
CA ASP A 241 -19.79 29.70 0.99
C ASP A 241 -20.16 28.38 1.67
N ASP A 242 -20.57 27.38 0.89
CA ASP A 242 -21.00 26.06 1.40
C ASP A 242 -19.86 25.33 2.12
N PHE A 243 -18.60 25.52 1.69
CA PHE A 243 -17.43 24.98 2.40
C PHE A 243 -17.38 25.44 3.86
N LEU A 244 -17.58 26.73 4.11
CA LEU A 244 -17.53 27.29 5.46
C LEU A 244 -18.73 26.85 6.30
N LYS A 245 -19.92 26.73 5.70
CA LYS A 245 -21.11 26.25 6.42
C LYS A 245 -20.91 24.85 6.97
N ASP A 246 -20.31 23.95 6.17
CA ASP A 246 -20.12 22.56 6.52
C ASP A 246 -18.88 22.34 7.43
N ALA A 247 -17.86 23.21 7.31
CA ALA A 247 -16.63 23.08 8.06
C ALA A 247 -16.68 23.70 9.46
N VAL A 248 -17.46 24.79 9.64
CA VAL A 248 -17.48 25.59 10.88
C VAL A 248 -18.38 24.95 11.92
N GLU A 249 -17.82 24.75 13.10
CA GLU A 249 -18.51 24.23 14.27
C GLU A 249 -18.00 24.97 15.53
N GLY A 250 -18.89 25.62 16.24
CA GLY A 250 -18.51 26.37 17.45
C GLY A 250 -17.55 27.52 17.17
N SER A 251 -16.55 27.68 18.03
CA SER A 251 -15.43 28.61 17.82
C SER A 251 -14.48 28.05 16.76
N SER A 252 -14.29 28.76 15.68
CA SER A 252 -13.49 28.28 14.56
C SER A 252 -12.66 29.41 13.93
N VAL A 253 -11.54 29.06 13.34
CA VAL A 253 -10.67 29.96 12.60
C VAL A 253 -10.34 29.35 11.24
N LEU A 254 -10.42 30.16 10.19
CA LEU A 254 -9.99 29.80 8.85
C LEU A 254 -8.49 30.07 8.72
N VAL A 255 -7.73 29.07 8.35
CA VAL A 255 -6.29 29.19 8.08
C VAL A 255 -6.04 28.97 6.59
N ARG A 256 -5.35 29.92 5.95
CA ARG A 256 -4.92 29.83 4.55
C ARG A 256 -3.40 29.68 4.49
N LEU A 257 -2.94 28.63 3.83
CA LEU A 257 -1.53 28.26 3.71
C LEU A 257 -1.12 28.20 2.24
N PRO A 258 -0.07 28.91 1.80
CA PRO A 258 0.54 28.65 0.50
C PRO A 258 1.36 27.37 0.54
N VAL A 259 1.09 26.46 -0.38
CA VAL A 259 1.74 25.14 -0.46
C VAL A 259 2.16 24.85 -1.89
N ASN A 260 3.41 24.42 -2.10
CA ASN A 260 3.86 23.92 -3.38
C ASN A 260 3.53 22.43 -3.50
N ALA A 261 2.75 22.07 -4.51
CA ALA A 261 2.33 20.69 -4.76
C ALA A 261 2.02 20.44 -6.23
N ALA A 262 2.04 19.18 -6.62
CA ALA A 262 1.73 18.71 -7.96
C ALA A 262 0.25 18.95 -8.33
N ASP A 263 -0.64 18.84 -7.33
CA ASP A 263 -2.09 19.00 -7.50
C ASP A 263 -2.77 19.53 -6.23
N ALA A 264 -4.06 19.84 -6.36
CA ALA A 264 -4.84 20.43 -5.28
C ALA A 264 -5.02 19.47 -4.09
N HIS A 265 -5.17 18.17 -4.34
CA HIS A 265 -5.34 17.19 -3.26
C HIS A 265 -4.06 17.05 -2.45
N THR A 266 -2.93 16.90 -3.14
CA THR A 266 -1.59 16.87 -2.51
C THR A 266 -1.30 18.16 -1.74
N ALA A 267 -1.70 19.33 -2.30
CA ALA A 267 -1.59 20.60 -1.58
C ALA A 267 -2.39 20.55 -0.27
N ALA A 268 -3.64 20.06 -0.31
CA ALA A 268 -4.48 19.94 0.88
C ALA A 268 -3.85 19.05 1.95
N LEU A 269 -3.32 17.89 1.57
CA LEU A 269 -2.66 16.97 2.50
C LEU A 269 -1.40 17.57 3.13
N ARG A 270 -0.53 18.20 2.31
CA ARG A 270 0.68 18.88 2.80
C ARG A 270 0.33 20.04 3.71
N GLY A 271 -0.62 20.90 3.31
CA GLY A 271 -1.07 22.02 4.13
C GLY A 271 -1.69 21.58 5.45
N ARG A 272 -2.44 20.49 5.42
CA ARG A 272 -3.01 19.89 6.63
C ARG A 272 -1.94 19.34 7.56
N ARG A 273 -0.90 18.66 7.03
CA ARG A 273 0.25 18.18 7.82
C ARG A 273 0.97 19.35 8.47
N MET A 274 1.35 20.36 7.70
CA MET A 274 2.03 21.54 8.23
C MET A 274 1.22 22.23 9.34
N LEU A 275 -0.10 22.37 9.13
CA LEU A 275 -0.98 22.95 10.15
C LEU A 275 -1.14 22.04 11.37
N SER A 276 -1.24 20.73 11.20
CA SER A 276 -1.31 19.78 12.33
C SER A 276 -0.07 19.85 13.20
N GLU A 277 1.12 19.85 12.61
CA GLU A 277 2.40 19.97 13.33
C GLU A 277 2.48 21.28 14.13
N ALA A 278 2.07 22.40 13.52
CA ALA A 278 2.01 23.68 14.21
C ALA A 278 0.97 23.71 15.33
N LEU A 279 -0.20 23.05 15.13
CA LEU A 279 -1.24 22.97 16.16
C LEU A 279 -0.83 22.07 17.33
N ASP A 280 -0.08 20.99 17.09
CA ASP A 280 0.45 20.15 18.16
C ASP A 280 1.38 20.96 19.07
N GLN A 281 2.27 21.77 18.46
CA GLN A 281 3.16 22.66 19.21
C GLN A 281 2.38 23.76 19.93
N TYR A 282 1.39 24.36 19.27
CA TYR A 282 0.51 25.37 19.85
C TYR A 282 -0.31 24.82 21.02
N ALA A 283 -0.93 23.65 20.85
CA ALA A 283 -1.74 23.00 21.87
C ALA A 283 -0.91 22.65 23.12
N ALA A 284 0.33 22.20 22.92
CA ALA A 284 1.26 21.93 24.03
C ALA A 284 1.62 23.20 24.80
N GLY A 285 1.88 24.31 24.08
CA GLY A 285 2.21 25.61 24.70
C GLY A 285 1.04 26.23 25.46
N GLU A 286 -0.15 26.23 24.88
CA GLU A 286 -1.36 26.83 25.46
C GLU A 286 -2.16 25.86 26.35
N ARG A 287 -1.72 24.62 26.50
CA ARG A 287 -2.42 23.55 27.25
C ARG A 287 -3.87 23.31 26.78
N LEU A 288 -4.11 23.40 25.49
CA LEU A 288 -5.42 23.18 24.87
C LEU A 288 -5.57 21.73 24.43
N THR A 289 -6.74 21.14 24.72
CA THR A 289 -7.01 19.72 24.41
C THR A 289 -7.99 19.50 23.27
N GLU A 290 -8.65 20.54 22.79
CA GLU A 290 -9.80 20.43 21.88
C GLU A 290 -9.60 21.06 20.49
N LEU A 291 -8.34 21.35 20.13
CA LEU A 291 -8.04 21.84 18.77
C LEU A 291 -8.10 20.70 17.76
N ASN A 292 -8.93 20.87 16.73
CA ASN A 292 -8.94 19.92 15.62
C ASN A 292 -9.12 20.63 14.27
N ILE A 293 -8.55 20.05 13.23
CA ILE A 293 -8.74 20.49 11.86
C ILE A 293 -9.99 19.81 11.31
N ALA A 294 -10.97 20.60 10.82
CA ALA A 294 -12.15 20.05 10.16
C ALA A 294 -11.75 19.11 8.99
N PRO A 295 -12.51 18.04 8.72
CA PRO A 295 -12.15 17.08 7.66
C PRO A 295 -12.22 17.68 6.26
N LEU A 296 -13.02 18.74 6.09
CA LEU A 296 -13.17 19.45 4.82
C LEU A 296 -11.99 20.36 4.54
N TRP A 297 -11.64 20.47 3.27
CA TRP A 297 -10.61 21.39 2.79
C TRP A 297 -11.01 22.04 1.47
N GLN A 298 -10.43 23.23 1.21
CA GLN A 298 -10.57 23.96 -0.04
C GLN A 298 -9.19 24.40 -0.51
N VAL A 299 -8.91 24.25 -1.80
CA VAL A 299 -7.64 24.63 -2.41
C VAL A 299 -7.90 25.49 -3.62
N SER A 300 -7.25 26.65 -3.66
CA SER A 300 -7.21 27.51 -4.83
C SER A 300 -5.91 27.28 -5.59
N GLY A 301 -6.01 26.82 -6.83
CA GLY A 301 -4.88 26.58 -7.71
C GLY A 301 -4.33 27.85 -8.36
N PRO A 302 -3.20 27.75 -9.09
CA PRO A 302 -2.55 28.89 -9.78
C PRO A 302 -3.46 29.60 -10.78
N SER A 303 -4.39 28.86 -11.39
CA SER A 303 -5.38 29.39 -12.34
C SER A 303 -6.61 30.02 -11.69
N GLY A 304 -6.64 30.18 -10.35
CA GLY A 304 -7.81 30.59 -9.61
C GLY A 304 -8.90 29.51 -9.46
N ARG A 305 -8.72 28.34 -10.03
CA ARG A 305 -9.67 27.22 -9.89
C ARG A 305 -9.70 26.75 -8.43
N VAL A 306 -10.90 26.66 -7.88
CA VAL A 306 -11.14 26.17 -6.52
C VAL A 306 -11.53 24.69 -6.59
N THR A 307 -10.82 23.87 -5.80
CA THR A 307 -11.13 22.45 -5.60
C THR A 307 -11.47 22.24 -4.13
N ARG A 308 -12.47 21.44 -3.86
CA ARG A 308 -12.93 21.10 -2.50
C ARG A 308 -12.90 19.60 -2.31
N GLY A 309 -12.68 19.16 -1.08
CA GLY A 309 -12.68 17.75 -0.74
C GLY A 309 -12.75 17.50 0.76
N THR A 310 -12.72 16.24 1.08
CA THR A 310 -12.68 15.76 2.46
C THR A 310 -11.45 14.90 2.68
N GLU A 311 -10.96 14.89 3.89
CA GLU A 311 -9.92 13.95 4.31
C GLU A 311 -10.42 12.52 4.13
N HIS A 312 -9.60 11.70 3.49
CA HIS A 312 -9.90 10.28 3.34
C HIS A 312 -9.39 9.52 4.57
N ARG A 313 -10.26 8.69 5.13
CA ARG A 313 -9.88 7.70 6.14
C ARG A 313 -9.98 6.32 5.52
N ARG A 314 -8.98 5.49 5.76
CA ARG A 314 -8.98 4.13 5.24
C ARG A 314 -10.25 3.37 5.69
N THR A 315 -10.96 2.82 4.73
CA THR A 315 -12.07 1.92 5.00
C THR A 315 -11.56 0.48 5.05
N VAL A 316 -12.01 -0.30 6.01
CA VAL A 316 -11.67 -1.73 6.08
C VAL A 316 -12.32 -2.43 4.90
N GLY A 317 -11.48 -3.04 4.06
CA GLY A 317 -11.93 -3.73 2.83
C GLY A 317 -12.83 -4.92 3.11
N ASN A 318 -12.51 -5.69 4.14
CA ASN A 318 -13.31 -6.81 4.64
C ASN A 318 -13.79 -6.47 6.04
N ALA A 319 -15.10 -6.46 6.24
CA ALA A 319 -15.65 -6.37 7.59
C ALA A 319 -15.20 -7.63 8.36
N TYR A 320 -14.65 -7.45 9.55
CA TYR A 320 -14.50 -8.57 10.48
C TYR A 320 -15.89 -9.17 10.69
N PRO A 321 -16.02 -10.50 10.76
CA PRO A 321 -17.31 -11.10 11.03
C PRO A 321 -17.85 -10.54 12.34
N LEU A 322 -19.00 -9.86 12.32
CA LEU A 322 -19.63 -9.32 13.54
C LEU A 322 -19.95 -10.41 14.57
N THR A 323 -20.09 -11.64 14.07
CA THR A 323 -20.34 -12.85 14.86
C THR A 323 -19.06 -13.49 15.38
N ALA A 324 -17.86 -13.02 14.97
CA ALA A 324 -16.62 -13.57 15.46
C ALA A 324 -16.46 -13.28 16.96
N TYR A 325 -16.06 -14.31 17.68
CA TYR A 325 -15.63 -14.16 19.07
C TYR A 325 -14.25 -13.51 19.13
N TRP A 326 -14.15 -12.45 19.90
CA TRP A 326 -12.90 -11.73 20.11
C TRP A 326 -12.48 -11.85 21.57
N PRO A 327 -11.48 -12.68 21.90
CA PRO A 327 -10.89 -12.75 23.23
C PRO A 327 -10.25 -11.41 23.62
N ALA A 328 -9.96 -11.23 24.90
CA ALA A 328 -9.55 -9.93 25.44
C ALA A 328 -8.26 -9.39 24.78
N ASP A 329 -7.28 -10.26 24.51
CA ASP A 329 -6.04 -9.94 23.81
C ASP A 329 -6.30 -9.39 22.39
N LEU A 330 -7.13 -10.06 21.60
CA LEU A 330 -7.47 -9.61 20.25
C LEU A 330 -8.33 -8.33 20.25
N ARG A 331 -9.18 -8.13 21.28
CA ARG A 331 -9.96 -6.89 21.42
C ARG A 331 -9.06 -5.68 21.63
N SER A 332 -8.00 -5.83 22.43
CA SER A 332 -7.00 -4.76 22.61
C SER A 332 -6.27 -4.44 21.32
N ALA A 333 -5.79 -5.45 20.59
CA ALA A 333 -5.15 -5.27 19.29
C ALA A 333 -6.09 -4.59 18.28
N MET A 334 -7.35 -5.02 18.22
CA MET A 334 -8.36 -4.43 17.34
C MET A 334 -8.66 -2.97 17.69
N ARG A 335 -8.69 -2.62 18.99
CA ARG A 335 -8.88 -1.22 19.41
C ARG A 335 -7.73 -0.34 18.93
N VAL A 336 -6.49 -0.78 19.07
CA VAL A 336 -5.30 -0.04 18.61
C VAL A 336 -5.27 0.06 17.09
N ALA A 337 -5.61 -1.01 16.35
CA ALA A 337 -5.72 -0.97 14.90
C ALA A 337 -6.82 0.00 14.42
N ASN A 338 -7.93 0.08 15.15
CA ASN A 338 -8.97 1.07 14.87
C ASN A 338 -8.48 2.51 15.08
N LEU A 339 -7.69 2.77 16.13
CA LEU A 339 -7.07 4.07 16.33
C LEU A 339 -6.08 4.40 15.20
N ALA A 340 -5.25 3.43 14.77
CA ALA A 340 -4.36 3.62 13.64
C ALA A 340 -5.11 4.03 12.35
N ARG A 341 -6.28 3.44 12.10
CA ARG A 341 -7.13 3.78 10.94
C ARG A 341 -7.80 5.16 11.05
N GLN A 342 -8.05 5.63 12.26
CA GLN A 342 -8.63 6.97 12.48
C GLN A 342 -7.60 8.08 12.23
N ILE A 343 -6.31 7.76 12.29
CA ILE A 343 -5.22 8.69 11.99
C ILE A 343 -4.85 8.50 10.51
N PRO A 344 -5.10 9.48 9.64
CA PRO A 344 -4.73 9.35 8.24
C PRO A 344 -3.22 9.25 8.08
N ALA A 345 -2.77 8.25 7.33
CA ALA A 345 -1.35 8.05 7.04
C ALA A 345 -0.72 9.27 6.33
N SER A 346 -1.52 10.00 5.55
CA SER A 346 -1.08 11.21 4.85
C SER A 346 -0.81 12.41 5.74
N THR A 347 -1.46 12.49 6.92
CA THR A 347 -1.30 13.64 7.83
C THR A 347 -0.38 13.34 9.00
N ALA A 348 -0.43 12.14 9.55
CA ALA A 348 0.42 11.71 10.67
C ALA A 348 0.97 10.29 10.47
N PRO A 349 1.83 10.08 9.44
CA PRO A 349 2.30 8.74 9.06
C PRO A 349 3.05 8.03 10.18
N MET A 350 3.86 8.75 10.97
CA MET A 350 4.62 8.16 12.07
C MET A 350 3.71 7.64 13.17
N ALA A 351 2.68 8.42 13.56
CA ALA A 351 1.70 7.99 14.55
C ALA A 351 0.86 6.81 14.05
N SER A 352 0.42 6.86 12.79
CA SER A 352 -0.34 5.79 12.16
C SER A 352 0.48 4.49 12.08
N ALA A 353 1.74 4.54 11.64
CA ALA A 353 2.65 3.39 11.60
C ALA A 353 2.94 2.86 13.01
N GLY A 354 3.19 3.75 13.98
CA GLY A 354 3.44 3.37 15.36
C GLY A 354 2.26 2.62 15.98
N LEU A 355 1.04 3.09 15.78
CA LEU A 355 -0.17 2.41 16.26
C LEU A 355 -0.42 1.10 15.53
N ALA A 356 -0.15 1.02 14.20
CA ALA A 356 -0.27 -0.22 13.46
C ALA A 356 0.70 -1.29 14.02
N TRP A 357 1.95 -0.92 14.29
CA TRP A 357 2.89 -1.81 14.97
C TRP A 357 2.42 -2.20 16.37
N SER A 358 1.94 -1.23 17.18
CA SER A 358 1.44 -1.51 18.52
C SER A 358 0.23 -2.45 18.53
N ALA A 359 -0.61 -2.42 17.48
CA ALA A 359 -1.69 -3.39 17.31
C ALA A 359 -1.14 -4.83 17.12
N LEU A 360 -0.03 -4.97 16.40
CA LEU A 360 0.66 -6.25 16.22
C LEU A 360 1.36 -6.70 17.53
N GLU A 361 2.02 -5.78 18.23
CA GLU A 361 2.61 -6.05 19.56
C GLU A 361 1.55 -6.54 20.57
N ALA A 362 0.34 -5.99 20.53
CA ALA A 362 -0.76 -6.43 21.40
C ALA A 362 -1.21 -7.88 21.13
N THR A 363 -0.85 -8.47 20.00
CA THR A 363 -1.03 -9.91 19.70
C THR A 363 0.15 -10.77 20.14
N GLY A 364 1.18 -10.18 20.76
CA GLY A 364 2.41 -10.85 21.18
C GLY A 364 3.51 -10.91 20.13
N LEU A 365 3.40 -10.11 19.06
CA LEU A 365 4.49 -9.96 18.10
C LEU A 365 5.64 -9.19 18.75
N ASP A 366 6.86 -9.69 18.54
CA ASP A 366 8.11 -8.97 18.76
C ASP A 366 9.03 -9.13 17.52
N PRO A 367 10.11 -8.36 17.42
CA PRO A 367 10.96 -8.40 16.23
C PRO A 367 11.54 -9.78 15.88
N SER A 368 11.72 -10.67 16.86
CA SER A 368 12.22 -12.04 16.62
C SER A 368 11.19 -12.94 15.92
N LYS A 369 9.92 -12.57 15.99
CA LYS A 369 8.79 -13.31 15.42
C LYS A 369 8.32 -12.76 14.07
N ILE A 370 8.94 -11.68 13.58
CA ILE A 370 8.66 -11.12 12.25
C ILE A 370 8.63 -12.20 11.16
N PRO A 371 9.61 -13.15 11.09
CA PRO A 371 9.58 -14.18 10.06
C PRO A 371 8.34 -15.07 10.11
N TRP A 372 7.79 -15.36 11.29
CA TRP A 372 6.56 -16.17 11.40
C TRP A 372 5.34 -15.40 10.89
N LEU A 373 5.19 -14.16 11.29
CA LEU A 373 4.09 -13.32 10.81
C LEU A 373 4.20 -13.07 9.30
N ALA A 374 5.40 -12.83 8.78
CA ALA A 374 5.62 -12.63 7.35
C ALA A 374 5.19 -13.85 6.52
N LYS A 375 5.56 -15.07 6.95
CA LYS A 375 5.11 -16.32 6.32
C LYS A 375 3.59 -16.48 6.40
N ALA A 376 2.98 -16.16 7.54
CA ALA A 376 1.54 -16.19 7.70
C ALA A 376 0.86 -15.20 6.74
N CYS A 377 1.37 -13.97 6.64
CA CYS A 377 0.90 -12.97 5.69
C CYS A 377 1.04 -13.44 4.24
N ALA A 378 2.19 -14.01 3.85
CA ALA A 378 2.42 -14.52 2.50
C ALA A 378 1.39 -15.59 2.10
N LEU A 379 1.06 -16.51 3.02
CA LEU A 379 0.02 -17.50 2.80
C LEU A 379 -1.36 -16.84 2.60
N GLN A 380 -1.69 -15.84 3.39
CA GLN A 380 -2.97 -15.12 3.31
C GLN A 380 -3.05 -14.18 2.10
N MET A 381 -1.93 -13.64 1.64
CA MET A 381 -1.88 -12.82 0.41
C MET A 381 -2.33 -13.61 -0.82
N LEU A 382 -2.04 -14.91 -0.90
CA LEU A 382 -2.55 -15.74 -1.99
C LEU A 382 -4.08 -15.65 -2.11
N ARG A 383 -4.76 -15.78 -0.96
CA ARG A 383 -6.21 -15.63 -0.89
C ARG A 383 -6.66 -14.20 -1.26
N GLN A 384 -6.01 -13.19 -0.70
CA GLN A 384 -6.38 -11.79 -0.97
C GLN A 384 -6.26 -11.43 -2.46
N HIS A 385 -5.19 -11.87 -3.11
CA HIS A 385 -5.01 -11.64 -4.55
C HIS A 385 -6.09 -12.32 -5.40
N LEU A 386 -6.49 -13.54 -5.05
CA LEU A 386 -7.56 -14.25 -5.77
C LEU A 386 -8.93 -13.61 -5.55
N VAL A 387 -9.21 -13.15 -4.33
CA VAL A 387 -10.43 -12.38 -4.03
C VAL A 387 -10.43 -11.04 -4.77
N SER A 388 -9.31 -10.35 -4.78
CA SER A 388 -9.16 -9.10 -5.55
C SER A 388 -9.40 -9.34 -7.04
N LEU A 389 -8.80 -10.38 -7.60
CA LEU A 389 -9.02 -10.77 -9.00
C LEU A 389 -10.49 -11.07 -9.29
N HIS A 390 -11.17 -11.81 -8.39
CA HIS A 390 -12.61 -12.04 -8.50
C HIS A 390 -13.38 -10.74 -8.60
N VAL A 391 -13.14 -9.81 -7.67
CA VAL A 391 -13.84 -8.52 -7.65
C VAL A 391 -13.55 -7.71 -8.92
N ILE A 392 -12.31 -7.70 -9.38
CA ILE A 392 -11.90 -7.01 -10.60
C ILE A 392 -12.64 -7.58 -11.81
N VAL A 393 -12.60 -8.89 -11.99
CA VAL A 393 -13.17 -9.55 -13.17
C VAL A 393 -14.70 -9.52 -13.16
N THR A 394 -15.34 -9.63 -12.00
CA THR A 394 -16.80 -9.74 -11.90
C THR A 394 -17.57 -8.42 -11.80
N ASN A 395 -16.87 -7.28 -11.62
CA ASN A 395 -17.56 -5.99 -11.44
C ASN A 395 -18.04 -5.34 -12.75
N HIS A 396 -17.70 -5.87 -13.91
CA HIS A 396 -17.80 -5.10 -15.14
C HIS A 396 -18.84 -5.55 -16.15
N ASP A 397 -19.05 -6.83 -16.35
CA ASP A 397 -19.99 -7.29 -17.37
C ASP A 397 -20.90 -8.41 -16.85
N LYS A 398 -22.21 -8.08 -16.74
CA LYS A 398 -23.20 -9.02 -16.23
C LYS A 398 -23.49 -10.16 -17.21
N GLU A 399 -23.41 -9.93 -18.52
CA GLU A 399 -23.74 -10.93 -19.54
C GLU A 399 -22.63 -11.97 -19.63
N LEU A 400 -21.38 -11.53 -19.69
CA LEU A 400 -20.21 -12.42 -19.70
C LEU A 400 -20.02 -13.17 -18.37
N ARG A 401 -20.60 -12.65 -17.29
CA ARG A 401 -20.48 -13.22 -15.95
C ARG A 401 -21.35 -14.44 -15.69
N GLY A 402 -22.42 -14.63 -16.46
CA GLY A 402 -23.38 -15.72 -16.27
C GLY A 402 -22.75 -17.11 -16.05
N PRO A 403 -21.82 -17.57 -16.90
CA PRO A 403 -21.13 -18.86 -16.70
C PRO A 403 -20.28 -18.92 -15.44
N LEU A 404 -19.69 -17.80 -15.00
CA LEU A 404 -18.93 -17.70 -13.76
C LEU A 404 -19.83 -17.79 -12.53
N ASP A 405 -20.97 -17.11 -12.56
CA ASP A 405 -21.93 -17.09 -11.46
C ASP A 405 -22.65 -18.46 -11.30
N ALA A 406 -22.80 -19.20 -12.40
CA ALA A 406 -23.39 -20.54 -12.42
C ALA A 406 -22.40 -21.66 -12.05
N TYR A 407 -21.08 -21.39 -12.03
CA TYR A 407 -20.07 -22.39 -11.78
C TYR A 407 -20.09 -22.85 -10.31
N VAL A 408 -20.10 -24.17 -10.11
CA VAL A 408 -19.99 -24.81 -8.80
C VAL A 408 -18.71 -25.67 -8.78
N PRO A 409 -17.76 -25.40 -7.86
CA PRO A 409 -16.52 -26.15 -7.80
C PRO A 409 -16.73 -27.64 -7.47
N THR A 410 -15.80 -28.46 -7.96
CA THR A 410 -15.88 -29.94 -7.83
C THR A 410 -15.64 -30.42 -6.41
N THR A 411 -15.15 -29.59 -5.51
CA THR A 411 -14.88 -29.90 -4.09
C THR A 411 -16.14 -30.18 -3.26
N GLY A 412 -17.32 -30.26 -3.88
CA GLY A 412 -18.58 -30.63 -3.23
C GLY A 412 -19.20 -29.56 -2.32
N VAL A 413 -18.50 -28.46 -2.10
CA VAL A 413 -19.02 -27.33 -1.33
C VAL A 413 -19.68 -26.36 -2.30
N LYS A 414 -20.96 -26.03 -2.05
CA LYS A 414 -21.66 -24.98 -2.83
C LYS A 414 -21.02 -23.62 -2.55
N HIS A 415 -20.04 -23.27 -3.36
CA HIS A 415 -19.40 -21.97 -3.30
C HIS A 415 -19.80 -21.13 -4.50
N HIS A 416 -20.08 -19.86 -4.27
CA HIS A 416 -19.99 -18.87 -5.34
C HIS A 416 -18.54 -18.73 -5.80
N LEU A 417 -18.30 -18.22 -7.01
CA LEU A 417 -16.97 -17.85 -7.50
C LEU A 417 -16.23 -16.85 -6.61
N LYS A 418 -16.89 -16.31 -5.59
CA LYS A 418 -16.29 -15.55 -4.48
C LYS A 418 -15.39 -16.42 -3.59
N SER A 419 -15.52 -17.75 -3.65
CA SER A 419 -14.60 -18.63 -2.93
C SER A 419 -13.27 -18.70 -3.69
N VAL A 420 -12.21 -18.71 -2.94
CA VAL A 420 -10.85 -18.85 -3.50
C VAL A 420 -10.68 -20.16 -4.23
N ASP A 421 -11.31 -21.22 -3.74
CA ASP A 421 -11.24 -22.56 -4.33
C ASP A 421 -11.84 -22.56 -5.76
N ALA A 422 -12.97 -21.89 -5.98
CA ALA A 422 -13.56 -21.77 -7.29
C ALA A 422 -12.64 -21.02 -8.27
N TRP A 423 -11.99 -19.95 -7.79
CA TRP A 423 -11.03 -19.21 -8.62
C TRP A 423 -9.77 -20.00 -8.92
N LEU A 424 -9.25 -20.77 -7.96
CA LEU A 424 -8.14 -21.69 -8.22
C LEU A 424 -8.51 -22.70 -9.30
N GLU A 425 -9.69 -23.29 -9.20
CA GLU A 425 -10.17 -24.27 -10.18
C GLU A 425 -10.33 -23.67 -11.58
N VAL A 426 -10.90 -22.48 -11.67
CA VAL A 426 -11.09 -21.75 -12.94
C VAL A 426 -9.77 -21.32 -13.57
N LEU A 427 -8.77 -20.95 -12.77
CA LEU A 427 -7.47 -20.48 -13.27
C LEU A 427 -6.50 -21.63 -13.58
N ILE A 428 -6.60 -22.77 -12.87
CA ILE A 428 -5.77 -23.94 -13.14
C ILE A 428 -6.15 -24.55 -14.51
N LYS A 429 -5.15 -24.85 -15.32
CA LYS A 429 -5.35 -25.47 -16.63
C LYS A 429 -5.65 -26.97 -16.46
N HIS A 430 -6.85 -27.39 -16.82
CA HIS A 430 -7.28 -28.79 -16.83
C HIS A 430 -7.14 -29.39 -18.23
N ASN A 431 -6.73 -30.70 -18.32
CA ASN A 431 -6.60 -31.36 -19.63
C ASN A 431 -7.94 -31.65 -20.30
N ARG A 432 -8.95 -31.96 -19.48
CA ARG A 432 -10.31 -32.26 -19.93
C ARG A 432 -11.27 -31.64 -18.93
N PRO A 433 -11.48 -30.33 -18.98
CA PRO A 433 -12.41 -29.67 -18.09
C PRO A 433 -13.84 -30.14 -18.39
N LYS A 434 -14.64 -30.29 -17.33
CA LYS A 434 -16.07 -30.47 -17.49
C LYS A 434 -16.66 -29.25 -18.19
N GLU A 435 -17.77 -29.40 -18.88
CA GLU A 435 -18.39 -28.35 -19.69
C GLU A 435 -18.60 -27.04 -18.91
N GLN A 436 -19.13 -27.12 -17.68
CA GLN A 436 -19.32 -25.97 -16.82
C GLN A 436 -18.02 -25.26 -16.45
N LEU A 437 -16.94 -26.01 -16.16
CA LEU A 437 -15.63 -25.43 -15.86
C LEU A 437 -15.04 -24.77 -17.11
N LYS A 438 -15.18 -25.40 -18.27
CA LYS A 438 -14.74 -24.82 -19.54
C LYS A 438 -15.46 -23.50 -19.82
N ALA A 439 -16.77 -23.48 -19.68
CA ALA A 439 -17.57 -22.26 -19.86
C ALA A 439 -17.13 -21.13 -18.91
N ALA A 440 -16.84 -21.45 -17.64
CA ALA A 440 -16.32 -20.48 -16.68
C ALA A 440 -14.91 -19.99 -17.05
N GLN A 441 -14.01 -20.87 -17.52
CA GLN A 441 -12.68 -20.50 -17.98
C GLN A 441 -12.71 -19.61 -19.23
N ASP A 442 -13.60 -19.92 -20.17
CA ASP A 442 -13.80 -19.12 -21.39
C ASP A 442 -14.37 -17.74 -21.03
N ALA A 443 -15.32 -17.69 -20.09
CA ALA A 443 -15.88 -16.42 -19.59
C ALA A 443 -14.80 -15.53 -18.91
N VAL A 444 -13.91 -16.09 -18.08
CA VAL A 444 -12.80 -15.32 -17.49
C VAL A 444 -11.87 -14.78 -18.57
N THR A 445 -11.61 -15.57 -19.61
CA THR A 445 -10.77 -15.14 -20.74
C THR A 445 -11.43 -13.99 -21.50
N ALA A 446 -12.69 -14.14 -21.87
CA ALA A 446 -13.43 -13.11 -22.57
C ALA A 446 -13.56 -11.80 -21.76
N LEU A 447 -13.82 -11.90 -20.45
CA LEU A 447 -13.84 -10.74 -19.56
C LEU A 447 -12.48 -10.05 -19.49
N ALA A 448 -11.40 -10.81 -19.35
CA ALA A 448 -10.04 -10.28 -19.29
C ALA A 448 -9.65 -9.58 -20.60
N GLU A 449 -9.97 -10.15 -21.75
CA GLU A 449 -9.71 -9.58 -23.08
C GLU A 449 -10.56 -8.31 -23.31
N ASN A 450 -11.81 -8.32 -22.90
CA ASN A 450 -12.70 -7.15 -23.01
C ASN A 450 -12.21 -5.97 -22.14
N GLU A 451 -11.72 -6.25 -20.92
CA GLU A 451 -11.14 -5.22 -20.06
C GLU A 451 -9.76 -4.79 -20.52
N GLY A 452 -8.99 -5.70 -21.07
CA GLY A 452 -7.61 -5.46 -21.51
C GLY A 452 -6.66 -5.04 -20.37
N GLY A 453 -5.52 -4.45 -20.74
CA GLY A 453 -4.59 -3.81 -19.81
C GLY A 453 -4.23 -4.62 -18.57
N LEU A 454 -4.38 -4.04 -17.39
CA LEU A 454 -4.04 -4.65 -16.10
C LEU A 454 -4.87 -5.90 -15.80
N VAL A 455 -6.15 -5.93 -16.16
CA VAL A 455 -7.04 -7.07 -15.84
C VAL A 455 -6.58 -8.30 -16.62
N GLN A 456 -6.31 -8.13 -17.89
CA GLN A 456 -5.78 -9.20 -18.73
C GLN A 456 -4.41 -9.67 -18.23
N ASP A 457 -3.50 -8.75 -17.89
CA ASP A 457 -2.19 -9.08 -17.33
C ASP A 457 -2.31 -9.89 -16.02
N LEU A 458 -3.23 -9.52 -15.13
CA LEU A 458 -3.44 -10.24 -13.87
C LEU A 458 -3.96 -11.66 -14.08
N VAL A 459 -4.93 -11.86 -14.97
CA VAL A 459 -5.46 -13.20 -15.27
C VAL A 459 -4.38 -14.09 -15.87
N GLU A 460 -3.63 -13.59 -16.85
CA GLU A 460 -2.54 -14.33 -17.49
C GLU A 460 -1.42 -14.65 -16.50
N LEU A 461 -1.05 -13.68 -15.65
CA LEU A 461 -0.02 -13.86 -14.61
C LEU A 461 -0.41 -14.94 -13.60
N TRP A 462 -1.69 -14.96 -13.16
CA TRP A 462 -2.17 -16.01 -12.26
C TRP A 462 -2.25 -17.37 -12.92
N ARG A 463 -2.67 -17.44 -14.18
CA ARG A 463 -2.62 -18.68 -14.95
C ARG A 463 -1.20 -19.21 -15.09
N ALA A 464 -0.23 -18.35 -15.38
CA ALA A 464 1.18 -18.71 -15.45
C ALA A 464 1.71 -19.23 -14.09
N ARG A 465 1.39 -18.55 -12.99
CA ARG A 465 1.77 -18.98 -11.62
C ARG A 465 1.19 -20.34 -11.24
N LEU A 466 -0.05 -20.61 -11.65
CA LEU A 466 -0.73 -21.86 -11.34
C LEU A 466 -0.44 -22.99 -12.35
N ALA A 467 0.17 -22.67 -13.48
CA ALA A 467 0.59 -23.65 -14.48
C ALA A 467 1.84 -24.43 -14.05
N ASP A 468 2.69 -23.83 -13.21
CA ASP A 468 3.93 -24.42 -12.73
C ASP A 468 4.09 -24.25 -11.22
N SER A 469 4.31 -25.40 -10.55
CA SER A 469 4.46 -25.44 -9.10
C SER A 469 5.69 -24.68 -8.59
N THR A 470 6.76 -24.61 -9.38
CA THR A 470 7.98 -23.87 -9.02
C THR A 470 7.74 -22.36 -9.09
N THR A 471 6.99 -21.91 -10.08
CA THR A 471 6.59 -20.50 -10.23
C THR A 471 5.72 -20.05 -9.06
N LEU A 472 4.74 -20.85 -8.64
CA LEU A 472 3.93 -20.54 -7.46
C LEU A 472 4.76 -20.54 -6.17
N ALA A 473 5.69 -21.49 -6.00
CA ALA A 473 6.58 -21.52 -4.85
C ALA A 473 7.53 -20.30 -4.82
N GLY A 474 8.02 -19.86 -5.98
CA GLY A 474 8.80 -18.63 -6.12
C GLY A 474 8.01 -17.41 -5.70
N TRP A 475 6.78 -17.27 -6.20
CA TRP A 475 5.89 -16.18 -5.84
C TRP A 475 5.57 -16.14 -4.33
N LEU A 476 5.33 -17.30 -3.68
CA LEU A 476 5.10 -17.34 -2.23
C LEU A 476 6.31 -16.85 -1.43
N ARG A 477 7.54 -17.07 -1.91
CA ARG A 477 8.75 -16.52 -1.29
C ARG A 477 8.84 -15.02 -1.49
N GLU A 478 8.60 -14.54 -2.69
CA GLU A 478 8.56 -13.09 -2.95
C GLU A 478 7.56 -12.37 -2.02
N GLN A 479 6.39 -13.00 -1.75
CA GLN A 479 5.43 -12.43 -0.81
C GLN A 479 5.94 -12.47 0.64
N GLU A 480 6.66 -13.52 1.05
CA GLU A 480 7.32 -13.59 2.36
C GLU A 480 8.36 -12.49 2.51
N ASP A 481 9.30 -12.37 1.56
CA ASP A 481 10.36 -11.36 1.58
C ASP A 481 9.77 -9.95 1.65
N THR A 482 8.69 -9.74 0.90
CA THR A 482 8.00 -8.44 0.90
C THR A 482 7.29 -8.18 2.22
N ALA A 483 6.65 -9.19 2.82
CA ALA A 483 6.03 -9.05 4.14
C ALA A 483 7.10 -8.78 5.24
N ILE A 484 8.27 -9.42 5.15
CA ILE A 484 9.41 -9.11 6.02
C ILE A 484 9.80 -7.64 5.88
N ALA A 485 9.99 -7.15 4.66
CA ALA A 485 10.36 -5.76 4.42
C ALA A 485 9.34 -4.77 5.01
N VAL A 486 8.02 -5.03 4.82
CA VAL A 486 6.95 -4.21 5.42
C VAL A 486 7.05 -4.17 6.94
N LEU A 487 7.18 -5.34 7.57
CA LEU A 487 7.24 -5.45 9.02
C LEU A 487 8.50 -4.80 9.59
N GLU A 488 9.65 -4.96 8.92
CA GLU A 488 10.89 -4.30 9.30
C GLU A 488 10.78 -2.77 9.17
N TRP A 489 10.23 -2.27 8.05
CA TRP A 489 10.01 -0.83 7.87
C TRP A 489 9.02 -0.28 8.89
N LEU A 490 7.97 -1.02 9.22
CA LEU A 490 6.99 -0.62 10.22
C LEU A 490 7.63 -0.53 11.61
N TYR A 491 8.45 -1.52 11.98
CA TYR A 491 9.22 -1.52 13.22
C TYR A 491 10.21 -0.36 13.29
N VAL A 492 10.94 -0.12 12.21
CA VAL A 492 11.89 1.01 12.10
C VAL A 492 11.15 2.34 12.25
N THR A 493 10.07 2.54 11.50
CA THR A 493 9.27 3.78 11.54
C THR A 493 8.70 4.03 12.93
N ARG A 494 8.19 2.99 13.61
CA ARG A 494 7.73 3.08 15.01
C ARG A 494 8.86 3.53 15.94
N ASN A 495 10.04 2.95 15.82
CA ASN A 495 11.17 3.31 16.69
C ASN A 495 11.66 4.74 16.43
N LEU A 496 11.67 5.19 15.18
CA LEU A 496 11.98 6.58 14.84
C LEU A 496 10.93 7.54 15.43
N ALA A 497 9.65 7.20 15.31
CA ALA A 497 8.55 8.02 15.83
C ALA A 497 8.61 8.20 17.35
N PHE A 498 8.68 7.10 18.10
CA PHE A 498 8.53 7.14 19.55
C PHE A 498 9.83 7.39 20.32
N HIS A 499 10.97 7.17 19.70
CA HIS A 499 12.26 7.28 20.39
C HIS A 499 13.17 8.37 19.84
N ALA A 500 13.03 8.76 18.59
CA ALA A 500 13.89 9.77 17.98
C ALA A 500 13.16 11.08 17.68
N GLY A 501 11.83 11.10 17.77
CA GLY A 501 11.01 12.29 17.48
C GLY A 501 11.20 12.82 16.06
N ARG A 502 11.56 11.95 15.10
CA ARG A 502 11.90 12.37 13.74
C ARG A 502 10.69 12.47 12.86
N TYR A 503 10.77 13.41 11.94
CA TYR A 503 9.68 13.70 11.02
C TYR A 503 9.59 12.69 9.88
N ALA A 504 8.36 12.52 9.39
CA ALA A 504 8.03 11.63 8.32
C ALA A 504 8.62 12.06 6.97
N THR A 505 9.13 11.08 6.25
CA THR A 505 9.41 11.18 4.83
C THR A 505 8.17 10.74 4.03
N PRO A 506 8.05 11.07 2.74
CA PRO A 506 6.98 10.51 1.90
C PRO A 506 6.96 8.96 1.89
N ALA A 507 8.11 8.32 2.12
CA ALA A 507 8.22 6.87 2.28
C ALA A 507 7.47 6.34 3.50
N ASP A 508 7.38 7.12 4.57
CA ASP A 508 6.70 6.71 5.82
C ASP A 508 5.18 6.70 5.67
N GLU A 509 4.62 7.51 4.78
CA GLU A 509 3.20 7.45 4.44
C GLU A 509 2.83 6.10 3.82
N LEU A 510 3.62 5.61 2.86
CA LEU A 510 3.41 4.29 2.26
C LEU A 510 3.61 3.17 3.27
N THR A 511 4.60 3.30 4.18
CA THR A 511 4.81 2.36 5.28
C THR A 511 3.61 2.32 6.22
N ALA A 512 3.06 3.47 6.57
CA ALA A 512 1.88 3.56 7.45
C ALA A 512 0.65 2.91 6.80
N GLN A 513 0.42 3.14 5.51
CA GLN A 513 -0.67 2.50 4.76
C GLN A 513 -0.53 0.98 4.73
N ALA A 514 0.67 0.48 4.41
CA ALA A 514 0.95 -0.95 4.41
C ALA A 514 0.89 -1.55 5.83
N GLY A 515 1.35 -0.82 6.84
CA GLY A 515 1.26 -1.23 8.24
C GLY A 515 -0.18 -1.41 8.71
N GLN A 516 -1.06 -0.48 8.36
CA GLN A 516 -2.50 -0.63 8.62
C GLN A 516 -3.07 -1.87 7.92
N ALA A 517 -2.66 -2.12 6.66
CA ALA A 517 -3.12 -3.28 5.90
C ALA A 517 -2.62 -4.60 6.51
N VAL A 518 -1.37 -4.65 7.00
CA VAL A 518 -0.82 -5.83 7.72
C VAL A 518 -1.58 -6.07 9.02
N ALA A 519 -1.84 -5.02 9.80
CA ALA A 519 -2.60 -5.16 11.04
C ALA A 519 -4.03 -5.68 10.77
N ASP A 520 -4.70 -5.16 9.75
CA ASP A 520 -6.03 -5.61 9.33
C ASP A 520 -6.02 -7.08 8.89
N LEU A 521 -5.06 -7.49 8.06
CA LEU A 521 -4.90 -8.88 7.63
C LEU A 521 -4.64 -9.81 8.81
N THR A 522 -3.75 -9.39 9.71
CA THR A 522 -3.39 -10.18 10.91
C THR A 522 -4.61 -10.41 11.78
N LEU A 523 -5.38 -9.37 12.06
CA LEU A 523 -6.60 -9.49 12.85
C LEU A 523 -7.69 -10.29 12.13
N GLU A 524 -7.78 -10.19 10.81
CA GLU A 524 -8.72 -11.00 10.01
C GLU A 524 -8.43 -12.49 10.18
N PHE A 525 -7.21 -12.94 9.93
CA PHE A 525 -6.92 -14.37 10.01
C PHE A 525 -6.93 -14.90 11.47
N LEU A 526 -6.53 -14.10 12.46
CA LEU A 526 -6.67 -14.48 13.87
C LEU A 526 -8.14 -14.63 14.28
N GLY A 527 -9.00 -13.69 13.89
CA GLY A 527 -10.42 -13.77 14.14
C GLY A 527 -11.09 -14.98 13.50
N ASN A 528 -10.70 -15.30 12.26
CA ASN A 528 -11.18 -16.49 11.57
C ASN A 528 -10.70 -17.78 12.27
N TRP A 529 -9.44 -17.83 12.68
CA TRP A 529 -8.91 -18.96 13.45
C TRP A 529 -9.69 -19.21 14.73
N ARG A 530 -9.92 -18.15 15.51
CA ARG A 530 -10.70 -18.21 16.74
C ARG A 530 -12.14 -18.63 16.51
N THR A 531 -12.75 -18.17 15.43
CA THR A 531 -14.12 -18.56 15.08
C THR A 531 -14.23 -20.06 14.84
N VAL A 532 -13.27 -20.66 14.12
CA VAL A 532 -13.24 -22.10 13.85
C VAL A 532 -12.98 -22.90 15.14
N GLU A 533 -12.03 -22.49 15.98
CA GLU A 533 -11.76 -23.13 17.29
C GLU A 533 -13.03 -23.18 18.13
N ARG A 534 -13.73 -22.05 18.25
CA ARG A 534 -14.97 -21.98 19.00
C ARG A 534 -16.06 -22.89 18.43
N GLN A 535 -16.23 -22.90 17.11
CA GLN A 535 -17.23 -23.78 16.47
C GLN A 535 -16.96 -25.26 16.71
N ARG A 536 -15.70 -25.63 16.87
CA ARG A 536 -15.26 -27.01 17.14
C ARG A 536 -15.14 -27.34 18.64
N GLY A 537 -15.35 -26.37 19.52
CA GLY A 537 -15.14 -26.56 20.96
C GLY A 537 -13.67 -26.79 21.34
N GLU A 538 -12.74 -26.32 20.54
CA GLU A 538 -11.30 -26.42 20.76
C GLU A 538 -10.82 -25.34 21.74
N GLN A 539 -9.69 -25.59 22.43
CA GLN A 539 -9.04 -24.60 23.28
C GLN A 539 -8.45 -23.47 22.42
N GLU A 540 -8.55 -22.24 22.92
CA GLU A 540 -7.99 -21.07 22.23
C GLU A 540 -6.47 -21.14 22.12
N THR A 541 -5.96 -21.02 20.88
CA THR A 541 -4.51 -21.00 20.60
C THR A 541 -3.98 -19.58 20.73
N ALA A 542 -2.86 -19.33 21.41
CA ALA A 542 -2.25 -17.99 21.48
C ALA A 542 -1.94 -17.45 20.07
N ALA A 543 -2.09 -16.13 19.85
CA ALA A 543 -1.92 -15.52 18.53
C ALA A 543 -0.54 -15.83 17.89
N VAL A 544 0.53 -15.79 18.70
CA VAL A 544 1.89 -16.14 18.26
C VAL A 544 1.99 -17.60 17.81
N GLU A 545 1.28 -18.50 18.47
CA GLU A 545 1.25 -19.91 18.06
C GLU A 545 0.47 -20.09 16.73
N VAL A 546 -0.57 -19.27 16.50
CA VAL A 546 -1.23 -19.22 15.19
C VAL A 546 -0.26 -18.77 14.11
N TYR A 547 0.56 -17.74 14.36
CA TYR A 547 1.61 -17.31 13.42
C TYR A 547 2.55 -18.46 13.09
N ARG A 548 3.04 -19.17 14.12
CA ARG A 548 3.95 -20.30 13.95
C ARG A 548 3.33 -21.44 13.12
N ARG A 549 2.07 -21.77 13.38
CA ARG A 549 1.34 -22.82 12.64
C ARG A 549 1.11 -22.40 11.17
N LEU A 550 0.71 -21.16 10.92
CA LEU A 550 0.56 -20.63 9.56
C LEU A 550 1.91 -20.60 8.81
N ALA A 551 2.98 -20.19 9.49
CA ALA A 551 4.32 -20.23 8.94
C ALA A 551 4.75 -21.65 8.54
N GLN A 552 4.53 -22.63 9.43
CA GLN A 552 4.79 -24.03 9.14
C GLN A 552 3.95 -24.54 7.94
N ARG A 553 2.69 -24.13 7.86
CA ARG A 553 1.83 -24.47 6.73
C ARG A 553 2.35 -23.89 5.41
N LYS A 554 2.81 -22.64 5.41
CA LYS A 554 3.45 -22.02 4.23
C LYS A 554 4.68 -22.80 3.79
N ASP A 555 5.56 -23.15 4.73
CA ASP A 555 6.78 -23.92 4.45
C ASP A 555 6.45 -25.33 3.92
N GLN A 556 5.43 -25.99 4.47
CA GLN A 556 4.95 -27.28 3.98
C GLN A 556 4.39 -27.19 2.56
N LEU A 557 3.60 -26.13 2.27
CA LEU A 557 3.07 -25.88 0.93
C LEU A 557 4.21 -25.68 -0.06
N GLU A 558 5.18 -24.85 0.26
CA GLU A 558 6.33 -24.58 -0.59
C GLU A 558 7.17 -25.83 -0.84
N ALA A 559 7.44 -26.63 0.21
CA ALA A 559 8.15 -27.90 0.08
C ALA A 559 7.39 -28.90 -0.80
N ARG A 560 6.05 -28.93 -0.69
CA ARG A 560 5.20 -29.79 -1.53
C ARG A 560 5.24 -29.34 -2.99
N LEU A 561 5.16 -28.04 -3.25
CA LEU A 561 5.23 -27.47 -4.60
C LEU A 561 6.59 -27.81 -5.26
N LYS A 562 7.69 -27.70 -4.53
CA LYS A 562 9.04 -28.05 -5.02
C LYS A 562 9.21 -29.55 -5.34
N ARG A 563 8.60 -30.44 -4.55
CA ARG A 563 8.70 -31.91 -4.74
C ARG A 563 7.87 -32.41 -5.92
N ALA A 564 6.85 -31.66 -6.32
CA ALA A 564 5.91 -32.10 -7.34
C ALA A 564 6.54 -32.26 -8.75
N GLY A 565 7.77 -31.77 -8.97
CA GLY A 565 8.44 -31.81 -10.27
C GLY A 565 7.73 -30.94 -11.31
N SER A 566 8.42 -30.65 -12.41
CA SER A 566 8.01 -29.67 -13.43
C SER A 566 6.73 -29.98 -14.21
N VAL A 567 6.02 -31.07 -13.93
CA VAL A 567 4.88 -31.53 -14.77
C VAL A 567 3.63 -31.88 -13.95
N ARG A 568 3.68 -31.82 -12.62
CA ARG A 568 2.49 -32.15 -11.83
C ARG A 568 1.52 -30.98 -11.82
N ARG A 569 0.30 -31.23 -12.29
CA ARG A 569 -0.78 -30.29 -12.20
C ARG A 569 -1.17 -30.07 -10.75
N LEU A 570 -1.23 -28.81 -10.38
CA LEU A 570 -1.76 -28.41 -9.10
C LEU A 570 -3.27 -28.70 -9.05
N SER A 571 -3.72 -29.27 -7.94
CA SER A 571 -5.14 -29.29 -7.60
C SER A 571 -5.44 -28.20 -6.57
N VAL A 572 -6.71 -27.83 -6.45
CA VAL A 572 -7.16 -26.89 -5.41
C VAL A 572 -6.76 -27.37 -4.02
N GLU A 573 -6.88 -28.67 -3.75
CA GLU A 573 -6.51 -29.28 -2.46
C GLU A 573 -5.01 -29.23 -2.18
N ASP A 574 -4.17 -29.26 -3.22
CA ASP A 574 -2.74 -29.08 -3.07
C ASP A 574 -2.40 -27.72 -2.46
N ILE A 575 -3.15 -26.68 -2.82
CA ILE A 575 -2.94 -25.29 -2.43
C ILE A 575 -3.70 -24.97 -1.15
N SER A 576 -5.03 -25.15 -1.14
CA SER A 576 -5.90 -24.75 -0.03
C SER A 576 -5.71 -25.64 1.21
N GLY A 577 -5.35 -26.92 1.02
CA GLY A 577 -5.26 -27.89 2.12
C GLY A 577 -6.62 -28.27 2.72
N PRO A 578 -6.65 -29.25 3.62
CA PRO A 578 -7.90 -29.82 4.13
C PRO A 578 -8.54 -29.00 5.26
N ASP A 579 -7.83 -28.07 5.89
CA ASP A 579 -8.28 -27.37 7.09
C ASP A 579 -8.72 -25.92 6.80
N GLU A 580 -9.96 -25.61 7.16
CA GLU A 580 -10.55 -24.28 6.98
C GLU A 580 -9.83 -23.17 7.75
N ARG A 581 -9.06 -23.48 8.78
CA ARG A 581 -8.28 -22.53 9.56
C ARG A 581 -7.17 -21.86 8.76
N TRP A 582 -6.58 -22.58 7.79
CA TRP A 582 -5.51 -22.05 6.94
C TRP A 582 -6.01 -21.01 5.93
N TRP A 583 -7.27 -21.11 5.64
CA TRP A 583 -7.87 -20.49 4.50
C TRP A 583 -9.27 -20.06 4.88
N SER A 584 -9.41 -18.83 5.33
CA SER A 584 -10.71 -18.33 5.72
C SER A 584 -11.67 -18.42 4.52
N ARG A 585 -12.58 -19.35 4.60
CA ARG A 585 -13.70 -19.54 3.66
C ARG A 585 -14.86 -18.62 4.02
N THR A 586 -14.60 -17.41 4.51
CA THR A 586 -15.68 -16.50 4.83
C THR A 586 -16.47 -16.22 3.56
N THR A 587 -17.58 -16.92 3.43
CA THR A 587 -18.70 -16.47 2.67
C THR A 587 -19.06 -15.09 3.20
N THR A 588 -18.74 -14.05 2.47
CA THR A 588 -19.42 -12.78 2.69
C THR A 588 -20.89 -13.06 2.37
N SER A 589 -21.67 -13.38 3.41
CA SER A 589 -23.11 -13.21 3.31
C SER A 589 -23.35 -11.79 2.85
N SER A 590 -23.97 -11.70 1.70
CA SER A 590 -24.47 -10.51 1.01
C SER A 590 -25.04 -9.46 1.94
#